data_d4c001e441ea9afc1330d5cd67aa3b39
#
_entry.id   d4c001e441ea9afc1330d5cd67aa3b39
#
_cell.length_a   1.000
_cell.length_b   1.000
_cell.length_c   1.000
_cell.angle_alpha   90.00
_cell.angle_beta   90.00
_cell.angle_gamma   90.00
#
_symmetry.space_group_name_H-M   'P 1'
#
loop_
_entity.id
_entity.type
_entity.pdbx_description
1 polymer ?
#
loop_
_entity_poly.entity_id
_entity_poly.type
_entity_poly.pdbx_seq_one_letter_code
_entity_poly.pdbx_strand_id
1 'polypeptide(L)'
;MCVRTDAGTLINTGDFKMDQLPLDGRITDLRAFARLGEEGIDLFMVDSTNAEVPGFVKSETEIEPAIERVFEKAKKKLIVACFASHVHRVQQVLNMAVRHHRKVCYVGRSMVRNMAVAQDLGYLDVPENTVIELRDLDHYRDNEVVIISTGSQGEPLSALARIANREHRDIEVGEGLSLIHISEPTRPY
;
A
#
# COMPACT_ATOMS: atom_id res chain seq x y z
N MET A 1 6.88 17.62 8.39
CA MET A 1 8.25 18.21 8.53
C MET A 1 8.10 19.68 8.88
N CYS A 2 8.83 20.17 9.89
CA CYS A 2 8.90 21.60 10.22
C CYS A 2 10.32 22.08 9.94
N VAL A 3 10.46 23.17 9.20
CA VAL A 3 11.75 23.81 8.91
C VAL A 3 11.70 25.22 9.48
N ARG A 4 12.71 25.55 10.30
CA ARG A 4 12.87 26.87 10.91
C ARG A 4 14.14 27.52 10.37
N THR A 5 14.02 28.75 9.93
CA THR A 5 15.12 29.58 9.42
C THR A 5 14.99 31.00 9.95
N ASP A 6 16.01 31.84 9.74
CA ASP A 6 15.93 33.26 10.05
C ASP A 6 14.86 34.00 9.24
N ALA A 7 14.44 33.41 8.10
CA ALA A 7 13.40 33.98 7.23
C ALA A 7 11.98 33.58 7.62
N GLY A 8 11.83 32.60 8.53
CA GLY A 8 10.52 32.14 8.98
C GLY A 8 10.41 30.64 9.19
N THR A 9 9.22 30.22 9.58
CA THR A 9 8.85 28.83 9.88
C THR A 9 7.95 28.26 8.79
N LEU A 10 8.36 27.12 8.21
CA LEU A 10 7.62 26.39 7.21
C LEU A 10 7.18 25.03 7.76
N ILE A 11 5.93 24.64 7.53
CA ILE A 11 5.44 23.29 7.76
C ILE A 11 5.03 22.65 6.42
N ASN A 12 5.53 21.43 6.19
CA ASN A 12 5.06 20.56 5.10
C ASN A 12 4.56 19.25 5.71
N THR A 13 3.28 18.93 5.47
CA THR A 13 2.67 17.69 5.98
C THR A 13 3.21 16.45 5.25
N GLY A 14 3.61 16.58 3.98
CA GLY A 14 3.66 15.45 3.06
C GLY A 14 2.25 14.88 2.85
N ASP A 15 2.17 13.75 2.18
CA ASP A 15 0.92 13.00 2.08
C ASP A 15 0.57 12.44 3.46
N PHE A 16 -0.68 12.60 3.90
CA PHE A 16 -1.08 12.13 5.23
C PHE A 16 -2.52 11.63 5.26
N LYS A 17 -2.79 10.78 6.24
CA LYS A 17 -4.13 10.33 6.59
C LYS A 17 -4.33 10.52 8.09
N MET A 18 -5.42 11.18 8.47
CA MET A 18 -5.82 11.32 9.87
C MET A 18 -6.51 10.05 10.36
N ASP A 19 -5.73 8.99 10.55
CA ASP A 19 -6.21 7.73 11.10
C ASP A 19 -6.07 7.74 12.64
N GLN A 20 -7.18 7.53 13.35
CA GLN A 20 -7.22 7.47 14.80
C GLN A 20 -6.89 6.07 15.34
N LEU A 21 -6.88 5.06 14.48
CA LEU A 21 -6.54 3.67 14.79
C LEU A 21 -5.51 3.13 13.79
N PRO A 22 -4.33 3.77 13.70
CA PRO A 22 -3.31 3.36 12.75
C PRO A 22 -2.75 1.99 13.11
N LEU A 23 -2.40 1.19 12.10
CA LEU A 23 -1.92 -0.18 12.27
C LEU A 23 -0.64 -0.29 13.11
N ASP A 24 0.22 0.72 13.04
CA ASP A 24 1.48 0.79 13.78
C ASP A 24 1.37 1.50 15.15
N GLY A 25 0.16 1.93 15.51
CA GLY A 25 -0.10 2.68 16.75
C GLY A 25 0.43 4.12 16.78
N ARG A 26 0.99 4.62 15.67
CA ARG A 26 1.58 5.97 15.59
C ARG A 26 0.53 6.99 15.18
N ILE A 27 -0.09 7.61 16.17
CA ILE A 27 -1.07 8.69 15.95
C ILE A 27 -0.33 9.97 15.53
N THR A 28 -0.94 10.73 14.61
CA THR A 28 -0.44 12.06 14.22
C THR A 28 -0.30 12.97 15.46
N ASP A 29 0.87 13.57 15.63
CA ASP A 29 1.14 14.48 16.76
C ASP A 29 0.44 15.84 16.57
N LEU A 30 -0.87 15.85 16.81
CA LEU A 30 -1.68 17.07 16.76
C LEU A 30 -1.26 18.12 17.79
N ARG A 31 -0.61 17.71 18.91
CA ARG A 31 -0.09 18.64 19.89
C ARG A 31 1.08 19.44 19.34
N ALA A 32 1.94 18.80 18.53
CA ALA A 32 3.01 19.54 17.84
C ALA A 32 2.44 20.56 16.85
N PHE A 33 1.40 20.20 16.09
CA PHE A 33 0.73 21.15 15.20
C PHE A 33 0.12 22.33 15.97
N ALA A 34 -0.54 22.08 17.10
CA ALA A 34 -1.12 23.13 17.93
C ALA A 34 -0.03 24.11 18.44
N ARG A 35 1.08 23.59 19.00
CA ARG A 35 2.20 24.42 19.46
C ARG A 35 2.79 25.26 18.34
N LEU A 36 3.02 24.66 17.16
CA LEU A 36 3.55 25.37 16.01
C LEU A 36 2.58 26.47 15.51
N GLY A 37 1.27 26.21 15.57
CA GLY A 37 0.27 27.21 15.24
C GLY A 37 0.25 28.39 16.22
N GLU A 38 0.46 28.13 17.53
CA GLU A 38 0.57 29.18 18.56
C GLU A 38 1.86 30.02 18.40
N GLU A 39 2.97 29.39 18.01
CA GLU A 39 4.25 30.06 17.72
C GLU A 39 4.19 30.95 16.46
N GLY A 40 3.29 30.65 15.54
CA GLY A 40 3.16 31.28 14.24
C GLY A 40 3.91 30.54 13.13
N ILE A 41 3.28 30.44 11.98
CA ILE A 41 3.79 29.75 10.81
C ILE A 41 3.70 30.68 9.61
N ASP A 42 4.82 30.89 8.91
CA ASP A 42 4.88 31.75 7.73
C ASP A 42 4.39 31.04 6.47
N LEU A 43 4.64 29.73 6.36
CA LEU A 43 4.20 28.91 5.22
C LEU A 43 3.71 27.54 5.65
N PHE A 44 2.46 27.23 5.32
CA PHE A 44 1.85 25.93 5.55
C PHE A 44 1.55 25.20 4.22
N MET A 45 2.33 24.18 3.92
CA MET A 45 2.17 23.32 2.75
C MET A 45 1.46 22.04 3.20
N VAL A 46 0.18 21.93 2.87
CA VAL A 46 -0.69 20.85 3.33
C VAL A 46 -1.17 20.01 2.15
N ASP A 47 -1.14 18.68 2.33
CA ASP A 47 -1.85 17.78 1.40
C ASP A 47 -3.35 18.06 1.46
N SER A 48 -3.92 18.31 0.30
CA SER A 48 -5.35 18.61 0.13
C SER A 48 -6.07 17.61 -0.79
N THR A 49 -5.47 16.46 -1.04
CA THR A 49 -6.08 15.36 -1.78
C THR A 49 -7.40 14.97 -1.09
N ASN A 50 -8.49 14.92 -1.86
CA ASN A 50 -9.84 14.69 -1.36
C ASN A 50 -10.40 15.73 -0.35
N ALA A 51 -9.82 16.92 -0.25
CA ALA A 51 -10.32 17.96 0.67
C ALA A 51 -11.78 18.39 0.39
N GLU A 52 -12.26 18.20 -0.84
CA GLU A 52 -13.63 18.51 -1.26
C GLU A 52 -14.61 17.34 -1.07
N VAL A 53 -14.11 16.16 -0.68
CA VAL A 53 -14.95 14.97 -0.52
C VAL A 53 -15.55 14.97 0.90
N PRO A 54 -16.86 15.08 1.06
CA PRO A 54 -17.46 15.08 2.39
C PRO A 54 -17.39 13.70 3.03
N GLY A 55 -17.25 13.67 4.36
CA GLY A 55 -17.24 12.44 5.15
C GLY A 55 -15.93 12.17 5.86
N PHE A 56 -15.76 10.94 6.32
CA PHE A 56 -14.59 10.48 7.04
C PHE A 56 -13.93 9.32 6.29
N VAL A 57 -12.63 9.32 6.25
CA VAL A 57 -11.86 8.18 5.73
C VAL A 57 -11.84 7.09 6.80
N LYS A 58 -12.17 5.86 6.41
CA LYS A 58 -12.13 4.72 7.31
C LYS A 58 -10.70 4.41 7.74
N SER A 59 -10.55 3.88 8.96
CA SER A 59 -9.25 3.41 9.44
C SER A 59 -8.70 2.29 8.55
N GLU A 60 -7.37 2.20 8.45
CA GLU A 60 -6.69 1.10 7.76
C GLU A 60 -7.00 -0.27 8.41
N THR A 61 -7.31 -0.30 9.71
CA THR A 61 -7.73 -1.53 10.39
C THR A 61 -9.06 -2.08 9.87
N GLU A 62 -9.95 -1.23 9.34
CA GLU A 62 -11.24 -1.67 8.79
C GLU A 62 -11.14 -2.37 7.43
N ILE A 63 -9.97 -2.30 6.79
CA ILE A 63 -9.73 -2.91 5.48
C ILE A 63 -9.47 -4.43 5.62
N GLU A 64 -8.91 -4.86 6.73
CA GLU A 64 -8.52 -6.26 6.98
C GLU A 64 -9.66 -7.26 6.70
N PRO A 65 -10.90 -7.06 7.20
CA PRO A 65 -12.00 -8.00 6.91
C PRO A 65 -12.40 -8.05 5.44
N ALA A 66 -12.14 -6.98 4.68
CA ALA A 66 -12.39 -6.98 3.24
C ALA A 66 -11.34 -7.78 2.49
N ILE A 67 -10.08 -7.66 2.87
CA ILE A 67 -8.97 -8.45 2.32
C ILE A 67 -9.21 -9.93 2.65
N GLU A 68 -9.55 -10.28 3.88
CA GLU A 68 -9.80 -11.66 4.31
C GLU A 68 -10.88 -12.32 3.46
N ARG A 69 -12.03 -11.66 3.25
CA ARG A 69 -13.09 -12.18 2.37
C ARG A 69 -12.63 -12.46 0.94
N VAL A 70 -11.66 -11.70 0.44
CA VAL A 70 -11.10 -11.96 -0.90
C VAL A 70 -10.20 -13.19 -0.88
N PHE A 71 -9.36 -13.34 0.15
CA PHE A 71 -8.51 -14.51 0.32
C PHE A 71 -9.32 -15.81 0.45
N GLU A 72 -10.42 -15.78 1.21
CA GLU A 72 -11.34 -16.92 1.37
C GLU A 72 -11.98 -17.35 0.03
N LYS A 73 -12.34 -16.38 -0.82
CA LYS A 73 -13.01 -16.63 -2.09
C LYS A 73 -12.06 -16.99 -3.23
N ALA A 74 -10.81 -16.57 -3.14
CA ALA A 74 -9.83 -16.74 -4.21
C ALA A 74 -9.43 -18.22 -4.36
N LYS A 75 -9.88 -18.87 -5.43
CA LYS A 75 -9.60 -20.29 -5.72
C LYS A 75 -8.30 -20.51 -6.49
N LYS A 76 -7.75 -19.48 -7.09
CA LYS A 76 -6.50 -19.48 -7.86
C LYS A 76 -5.59 -18.34 -7.44
N LYS A 77 -4.67 -17.91 -8.30
CA LYS A 77 -3.79 -16.76 -8.05
C LYS A 77 -4.59 -15.53 -7.63
N LEU A 78 -4.11 -14.84 -6.64
CA LEU A 78 -4.66 -13.56 -6.20
C LEU A 78 -3.67 -12.46 -6.57
N ILE A 79 -4.13 -11.46 -7.31
CA ILE A 79 -3.35 -10.23 -7.55
C ILE A 79 -3.91 -9.13 -6.66
N VAL A 80 -3.02 -8.49 -5.91
CA VAL A 80 -3.33 -7.32 -5.09
C VAL A 80 -2.59 -6.13 -5.69
N ALA A 81 -3.32 -5.19 -6.26
CA ALA A 81 -2.76 -3.96 -6.78
C ALA A 81 -2.83 -2.84 -5.74
N CYS A 82 -1.70 -2.25 -5.39
CA CYS A 82 -1.61 -1.15 -4.44
C CYS A 82 -0.42 -0.24 -4.75
N PHE A 83 -0.35 0.92 -4.11
CA PHE A 83 0.82 1.78 -4.20
C PHE A 83 2.05 1.13 -3.54
N ALA A 84 3.19 1.25 -4.20
CA ALA A 84 4.46 0.75 -3.67
C ALA A 84 4.93 1.47 -2.39
N SER A 85 4.36 2.62 -2.07
CA SER A 85 4.63 3.37 -0.84
C SER A 85 3.73 2.96 0.34
N HIS A 86 2.68 2.18 0.10
CA HIS A 86 1.70 1.85 1.13
C HIS A 86 2.08 0.60 1.93
N VAL A 87 3.13 0.73 2.75
CA VAL A 87 3.74 -0.37 3.51
C VAL A 87 2.74 -1.11 4.40
N HIS A 88 1.86 -0.39 5.09
CA HIS A 88 0.85 -0.98 5.98
C HIS A 88 -0.12 -1.92 5.26
N ARG A 89 -0.53 -1.59 4.03
CA ARG A 89 -1.37 -2.49 3.22
C ARG A 89 -0.64 -3.74 2.79
N VAL A 90 0.62 -3.59 2.42
CA VAL A 90 1.47 -4.75 2.11
C VAL A 90 1.60 -5.64 3.34
N GLN A 91 1.79 -5.05 4.53
CA GLN A 91 1.82 -5.81 5.77
C GLN A 91 0.52 -6.60 6.01
N GLN A 92 -0.64 -5.98 5.80
CA GLN A 92 -1.92 -6.68 5.93
C GLN A 92 -2.04 -7.86 4.96
N VAL A 93 -1.60 -7.67 3.71
CA VAL A 93 -1.60 -8.74 2.70
C VAL A 93 -0.64 -9.87 3.08
N LEU A 94 0.55 -9.56 3.60
CA LEU A 94 1.50 -10.55 4.11
C LEU A 94 0.89 -11.38 5.24
N ASN A 95 0.26 -10.71 6.22
CA ASN A 95 -0.39 -11.37 7.35
C ASN A 95 -1.52 -12.30 6.88
N MET A 96 -2.32 -11.86 5.91
CA MET A 96 -3.36 -12.71 5.30
C MET A 96 -2.76 -13.88 4.51
N ALA A 97 -1.68 -13.66 3.78
CA ALA A 97 -1.01 -14.72 3.03
C ALA A 97 -0.52 -15.85 3.96
N VAL A 98 0.08 -15.48 5.10
CA VAL A 98 0.48 -16.46 6.12
C VAL A 98 -0.73 -17.23 6.66
N ARG A 99 -1.81 -16.50 7.02
CA ARG A 99 -3.04 -17.09 7.58
C ARG A 99 -3.71 -18.08 6.61
N HIS A 100 -3.62 -17.79 5.32
CA HIS A 100 -4.19 -18.64 4.24
C HIS A 100 -3.17 -19.54 3.55
N HIS A 101 -1.98 -19.72 4.13
CA HIS A 101 -0.91 -20.59 3.60
C HIS A 101 -0.51 -20.28 2.16
N ARG A 102 -0.45 -18.99 1.81
CA ARG A 102 -0.05 -18.52 0.48
C ARG A 102 1.33 -17.87 0.51
N LYS A 103 2.04 -17.99 -0.60
CA LYS A 103 3.30 -17.29 -0.86
C LYS A 103 3.01 -15.94 -1.52
N VAL A 104 3.85 -14.94 -1.22
CA VAL A 104 3.73 -13.61 -1.78
C VAL A 104 4.87 -13.34 -2.73
N CYS A 105 4.56 -12.80 -3.91
CA CYS A 105 5.54 -12.32 -4.88
C CYS A 105 5.33 -10.83 -5.14
N TYR A 106 6.39 -10.03 -4.99
CA TYR A 106 6.36 -8.62 -5.35
C TYR A 106 6.64 -8.42 -6.83
N VAL A 107 5.79 -7.65 -7.52
CA VAL A 107 5.91 -7.39 -8.95
C VAL A 107 5.89 -5.90 -9.25
N GLY A 108 6.90 -5.47 -9.99
CA GLY A 108 7.18 -4.07 -10.28
C GLY A 108 8.42 -3.55 -9.55
N ARG A 109 9.30 -2.86 -10.28
CA ARG A 109 10.59 -2.38 -9.75
C ARG A 109 10.46 -1.52 -8.50
N SER A 110 9.49 -0.60 -8.48
CA SER A 110 9.23 0.25 -7.30
C SER A 110 8.68 -0.56 -6.12
N MET A 111 7.83 -1.56 -6.37
CA MET A 111 7.31 -2.43 -5.32
C MET A 111 8.45 -3.19 -4.63
N VAL A 112 9.26 -3.91 -5.38
CA VAL A 112 10.40 -4.67 -4.85
C VAL A 112 11.35 -3.79 -4.07
N ARG A 113 11.74 -2.63 -4.65
CA ARG A 113 12.66 -1.69 -4.01
C ARG A 113 12.10 -1.12 -2.70
N ASN A 114 10.84 -0.66 -2.71
CA ASN A 114 10.26 -0.01 -1.55
C ASN A 114 10.04 -1.00 -0.40
N MET A 115 9.63 -2.23 -0.71
CA MET A 115 9.46 -3.27 0.31
C MET A 115 10.78 -3.68 0.95
N ALA A 116 11.86 -3.78 0.17
CA ALA A 116 13.20 -4.00 0.71
C ALA A 116 13.62 -2.87 1.67
N VAL A 117 13.47 -1.61 1.25
CA VAL A 117 13.77 -0.46 2.11
C VAL A 117 12.90 -0.43 3.38
N ALA A 118 11.61 -0.73 3.25
CA ALA A 118 10.70 -0.76 4.39
C ALA A 118 11.08 -1.86 5.40
N GLN A 119 11.51 -3.02 4.91
CA GLN A 119 12.01 -4.12 5.74
C GLN A 119 13.33 -3.74 6.44
N ASP A 120 14.29 -3.18 5.72
CA ASP A 120 15.57 -2.74 6.28
C ASP A 120 15.40 -1.67 7.37
N LEU A 121 14.42 -0.81 7.23
CA LEU A 121 14.08 0.24 8.20
C LEU A 121 13.16 -0.26 9.34
N GLY A 122 12.73 -1.51 9.33
CA GLY A 122 11.84 -2.08 10.36
C GLY A 122 10.39 -1.61 10.29
N TYR A 123 9.93 -1.10 9.14
CA TYR A 123 8.53 -0.73 8.90
C TYR A 123 7.69 -1.86 8.30
N LEU A 124 8.34 -2.87 7.75
CA LEU A 124 7.70 -4.06 7.19
C LEU A 124 8.29 -5.30 7.87
N ASP A 125 7.42 -6.07 8.51
CA ASP A 125 7.75 -7.39 9.04
C ASP A 125 7.39 -8.45 8.00
N VAL A 126 8.42 -9.12 7.46
CA VAL A 126 8.24 -10.17 6.46
C VAL A 126 8.40 -11.53 7.15
N PRO A 127 7.31 -12.27 7.36
CA PRO A 127 7.40 -13.60 7.98
C PRO A 127 8.28 -14.53 7.14
N GLU A 128 9.03 -15.37 7.84
CA GLU A 128 9.93 -16.33 7.20
C GLU A 128 9.20 -17.18 6.15
N ASN A 129 9.88 -17.47 5.06
CA ASN A 129 9.37 -18.29 3.95
C ASN A 129 8.04 -17.81 3.34
N THR A 130 7.64 -16.56 3.55
CA THR A 130 6.38 -16.02 3.00
C THR A 130 6.60 -15.41 1.62
N VAL A 131 7.66 -14.63 1.44
CA VAL A 131 7.97 -13.96 0.18
C VAL A 131 8.85 -14.85 -0.69
N ILE A 132 8.50 -14.95 -1.98
CA ILE A 132 9.22 -15.71 -3.00
C ILE A 132 9.64 -14.78 -4.16
N GLU A 133 10.65 -15.18 -4.88
CA GLU A 133 11.06 -14.48 -6.10
C GLU A 133 10.15 -14.82 -7.28
N LEU A 134 10.10 -13.91 -8.24
CA LEU A 134 9.27 -14.06 -9.44
C LEU A 134 9.60 -15.34 -10.23
N ARG A 135 10.87 -15.71 -10.27
CA ARG A 135 11.36 -16.93 -10.96
C ARG A 135 10.91 -18.25 -10.30
N ASP A 136 10.47 -18.18 -9.05
CA ASP A 136 10.08 -19.37 -8.29
C ASP A 136 8.54 -19.60 -8.33
N LEU A 137 7.78 -18.74 -9.03
CA LEU A 137 6.32 -18.83 -9.12
C LEU A 137 5.83 -20.19 -9.63
N ASP A 138 6.53 -20.77 -10.59
CA ASP A 138 6.13 -22.04 -11.23
C ASP A 138 6.31 -23.26 -10.30
N HIS A 139 6.98 -23.10 -9.16
CA HIS A 139 7.09 -24.13 -8.13
C HIS A 139 5.86 -24.22 -7.22
N TYR A 140 4.92 -23.28 -7.34
CA TYR A 140 3.73 -23.18 -6.49
C TYR A 140 2.47 -23.32 -7.31
N ARG A 141 1.43 -23.91 -6.70
CA ARG A 141 0.11 -23.98 -7.31
C ARG A 141 -0.53 -22.58 -7.35
N ASP A 142 -1.43 -22.37 -8.30
CA ASP A 142 -2.13 -21.09 -8.43
C ASP A 142 -2.81 -20.61 -7.14
N ASN A 143 -3.40 -21.52 -6.38
CA ASN A 143 -4.08 -21.18 -5.13
C ASN A 143 -3.12 -20.92 -3.94
N GLU A 144 -1.84 -21.15 -4.13
CA GLU A 144 -0.80 -20.89 -3.13
C GLU A 144 -0.08 -19.57 -3.34
N VAL A 145 -0.47 -18.79 -4.37
CA VAL A 145 0.24 -17.56 -4.76
C VAL A 145 -0.61 -16.33 -4.61
N VAL A 146 0.00 -15.28 -4.05
CA VAL A 146 -0.47 -13.90 -4.04
C VAL A 146 0.59 -13.03 -4.71
N ILE A 147 0.18 -12.23 -5.66
CA ILE A 147 1.03 -11.26 -6.35
C ILE A 147 0.68 -9.88 -5.85
N ILE A 148 1.64 -9.15 -5.27
CA ILE A 148 1.47 -7.73 -4.93
C ILE A 148 2.12 -6.89 -6.02
N SER A 149 1.33 -6.06 -6.67
CA SER A 149 1.71 -5.35 -7.89
C SER A 149 1.45 -3.85 -7.80
N THR A 150 2.22 -3.06 -8.53
CA THR A 150 1.89 -1.66 -8.84
C THR A 150 0.85 -1.58 -9.95
N GLY A 151 0.19 -0.44 -10.08
CA GLY A 151 -0.80 -0.21 -11.15
C GLY A 151 -2.22 -0.06 -10.64
N SER A 152 -2.37 0.30 -9.36
CA SER A 152 -3.69 0.46 -8.73
C SER A 152 -4.53 1.58 -9.33
N GLN A 153 -3.92 2.52 -10.06
CA GLN A 153 -4.62 3.62 -10.74
C GLN A 153 -4.63 3.47 -12.27
N GLY A 154 -4.30 2.29 -12.78
CA GLY A 154 -4.29 2.06 -14.23
C GLY A 154 -3.12 2.72 -14.96
N GLU A 155 -2.01 3.01 -14.27
CA GLU A 155 -0.84 3.63 -14.87
C GLU A 155 -0.30 2.79 -16.05
N PRO A 156 -0.13 3.37 -17.23
CA PRO A 156 0.11 2.60 -18.48
C PRO A 156 1.35 1.71 -18.47
N LEU A 157 2.38 2.08 -17.72
CA LEU A 157 3.64 1.32 -17.64
C LEU A 157 3.78 0.51 -16.34
N SER A 158 2.70 0.40 -15.58
CA SER A 158 2.69 -0.36 -14.33
C SER A 158 2.83 -1.86 -14.57
N ALA A 159 3.20 -2.58 -13.53
CA ALA A 159 3.29 -4.04 -13.61
C ALA A 159 1.91 -4.67 -13.90
N LEU A 160 0.84 -4.16 -13.27
CA LEU A 160 -0.51 -4.64 -13.53
C LEU A 160 -0.97 -4.40 -14.97
N ALA A 161 -0.72 -3.22 -15.55
CA ALA A 161 -1.07 -2.92 -16.93
C ALA A 161 -0.38 -3.89 -17.91
N ARG A 162 0.90 -4.18 -17.69
CA ARG A 162 1.65 -5.16 -18.48
C ARG A 162 1.11 -6.58 -18.34
N ILE A 163 0.72 -6.98 -17.13
CA ILE A 163 0.08 -8.29 -16.90
C ILE A 163 -1.26 -8.35 -17.65
N ALA A 164 -2.09 -7.31 -17.54
CA ALA A 164 -3.39 -7.25 -18.20
C ALA A 164 -3.28 -7.30 -19.73
N ASN A 165 -2.27 -6.65 -20.31
CA ASN A 165 -2.00 -6.64 -21.74
C ASN A 165 -1.26 -7.89 -22.25
N ARG A 166 -0.96 -8.88 -21.37
CA ARG A 166 -0.15 -10.06 -21.70
C ARG A 166 1.28 -9.73 -22.14
N GLU A 167 1.80 -8.61 -21.66
CA GLU A 167 3.17 -8.15 -21.94
C GLU A 167 4.14 -8.49 -20.81
N HIS A 168 3.65 -9.12 -19.73
CA HIS A 168 4.50 -9.56 -18.62
C HIS A 168 5.04 -10.97 -18.92
N ARG A 169 6.38 -11.11 -18.83
CA ARG A 169 7.06 -12.35 -19.25
C ARG A 169 6.69 -13.57 -18.40
N ASP A 170 6.48 -13.38 -17.10
CA ASP A 170 6.42 -14.45 -16.13
C ASP A 170 5.02 -14.59 -15.49
N ILE A 171 4.07 -13.71 -15.83
CA ILE A 171 2.73 -13.73 -15.24
C ILE A 171 1.69 -13.60 -16.35
N GLU A 172 0.82 -14.59 -16.42
CA GLU A 172 -0.32 -14.59 -17.33
C GLU A 172 -1.64 -14.47 -16.58
N VAL A 173 -2.58 -13.73 -17.19
CA VAL A 173 -3.96 -13.65 -16.74
C VAL A 173 -4.72 -14.85 -17.29
N GLY A 174 -5.24 -15.66 -16.39
CA GLY A 174 -6.02 -16.85 -16.72
C GLY A 174 -7.41 -16.85 -16.08
N GLU A 175 -8.24 -17.79 -16.49
CA GLU A 175 -9.55 -18.00 -15.92
C GLU A 175 -9.49 -18.36 -14.43
N GLY A 176 -10.30 -17.69 -13.60
CA GLY A 176 -10.38 -17.90 -12.15
C GLY A 176 -9.34 -17.14 -11.34
N LEU A 177 -8.51 -16.28 -11.96
CA LEU A 177 -7.67 -15.33 -11.26
C LEU A 177 -8.54 -14.33 -10.51
N SER A 178 -8.18 -14.02 -9.28
CA SER A 178 -8.83 -12.98 -8.47
C SER A 178 -7.97 -11.72 -8.46
N LEU A 179 -8.57 -10.58 -8.72
CA LEU A 179 -7.91 -9.27 -8.63
C LEU A 179 -8.59 -8.43 -7.58
N ILE A 180 -7.83 -7.94 -6.63
CA ILE A 180 -8.23 -6.90 -5.70
C ILE A 180 -7.42 -5.64 -5.97
N HIS A 181 -8.12 -4.54 -6.08
CA HIS A 181 -7.56 -3.22 -6.24
C HIS A 181 -7.72 -2.47 -4.92
N ILE A 182 -6.61 -2.16 -4.28
CA ILE A 182 -6.61 -1.43 -3.02
C ILE A 182 -5.94 -0.09 -3.27
N SER A 183 -6.75 0.92 -3.54
CA SER A 183 -6.29 2.30 -3.70
C SER A 183 -7.07 3.24 -2.82
N GLU A 184 -6.52 4.41 -2.58
CA GLU A 184 -7.28 5.57 -2.11
C GLU A 184 -8.42 5.82 -3.11
N PRO A 185 -9.61 6.25 -2.64
CA PRO A 185 -10.68 6.61 -3.56
C PRO A 185 -10.21 7.75 -4.46
N THR A 186 -9.93 7.40 -5.72
CA THR A 186 -9.66 8.40 -6.76
C THR A 186 -10.96 9.08 -7.13
N ARG A 187 -10.91 10.37 -7.46
CA ARG A 187 -12.07 11.11 -7.95
C ARG A 187 -12.72 10.33 -9.10
N PRO A 188 -14.05 10.17 -9.13
CA PRO A 188 -14.70 9.83 -10.37
C PRO A 188 -14.43 10.96 -11.37
N TYR A 189 -13.93 10.61 -12.53
CA TYR A 189 -13.73 11.55 -13.63
C TYR A 189 -15.07 12.08 -14.13
#